data_18d3fae423397c0df13fdc13d22c9fa2
#
_entry.id   18d3fae423397c0df13fdc13d22c9fa2
#
_cell.length_a   1.000
_cell.length_b   1.000
_cell.length_c   1.000
_cell.angle_alpha   90.00
_cell.angle_beta   90.00
_cell.angle_gamma   90.00
#
_symmetry.space_group_name_H-M   'P 1'
#
loop_
_entity.id
_entity.type
_entity.pdbx_description
1 polymer ?
#
loop_
_entity_poly.entity_id
_entity_poly.type
_entity_poly.pdbx_seq_one_letter_code
_entity_poly.pdbx_strand_id
1 'polypeptide(L)'
;MQLRPVLAISLALLALHVESRAASSASSFNGSPSSVAIVELFTSEGCSSCPPADSLLGQINLKQTNAGQLIVGISEHVTYWNNLGWKDPYSSPVFTDRQSVYASRLSPEGSYTPQMVLNGRDQFVGSDGPALERALRDDARREHFTLRIVSSAPAPDGIDVKFAFAGNPSKPLDIIAVLADDTDRSNVLRGENGGRQLQHVSVARSMTRLATVRNDGEQSVHVSYPEGLSTGNGSGHHLILFAQEPHQGAILGATTIPF
;
A
#
# COMPACT_ATOMS: atom_id res chain seq x y z
N MET A 1 -23.11 68.08 53.46
CA MET A 1 -23.75 67.20 52.48
C MET A 1 -22.69 66.83 51.46
N GLN A 2 -22.00 65.68 51.70
CA GLN A 2 -20.84 65.28 50.92
C GLN A 2 -21.25 64.06 50.07
N LEU A 3 -21.17 64.19 48.74
CA LEU A 3 -21.34 63.11 47.81
C LEU A 3 -20.07 62.25 47.74
N ARG A 4 -20.20 60.94 47.93
CA ARG A 4 -19.13 59.97 47.72
C ARG A 4 -19.24 59.47 46.30
N PRO A 5 -18.13 59.32 45.52
CA PRO A 5 -18.17 58.66 44.20
C PRO A 5 -18.14 57.14 44.35
N VAL A 6 -19.01 56.46 43.54
CA VAL A 6 -19.06 55.01 43.37
C VAL A 6 -17.99 54.63 42.38
N LEU A 7 -17.06 53.79 42.82
CA LEU A 7 -16.01 53.21 41.98
C LEU A 7 -16.57 51.98 41.25
N ALA A 8 -16.72 52.04 39.93
CA ALA A 8 -17.12 50.89 39.08
C ALA A 8 -15.87 50.07 38.76
N ILE A 9 -15.84 48.83 39.26
CA ILE A 9 -14.80 47.86 38.95
C ILE A 9 -15.25 47.10 37.69
N SER A 10 -14.59 47.37 36.55
CA SER A 10 -14.78 46.60 35.31
C SER A 10 -13.97 45.31 35.37
N LEU A 11 -14.68 44.20 35.42
CA LEU A 11 -14.08 42.85 35.37
C LEU A 11 -13.83 42.49 33.90
N ALA A 12 -12.58 42.55 33.46
CA ALA A 12 -12.18 42.07 32.14
C ALA A 12 -12.03 40.56 32.17
N LEU A 13 -12.95 39.84 31.50
CA LEU A 13 -12.83 38.40 31.23
C LEU A 13 -11.78 38.18 30.13
N LEU A 14 -10.64 37.65 30.51
CA LEU A 14 -9.60 37.17 29.59
C LEU A 14 -10.03 35.78 29.11
N ALA A 15 -10.55 35.66 27.88
CA ALA A 15 -10.84 34.40 27.25
C ALA A 15 -9.52 33.78 26.75
N LEU A 16 -9.02 32.76 27.46
CA LEU A 16 -7.92 31.95 26.98
C LEU A 16 -8.45 31.06 25.84
N HIS A 17 -8.07 31.35 24.60
CA HIS A 17 -8.24 30.46 23.47
C HIS A 17 -7.14 29.39 23.56
N VAL A 18 -7.52 28.19 23.99
CA VAL A 18 -6.67 27.00 23.88
C VAL A 18 -6.79 26.52 22.44
N GLU A 19 -5.83 26.95 21.61
CA GLU A 19 -5.65 26.32 20.30
C GLU A 19 -5.10 24.90 20.50
N SER A 20 -5.98 23.91 20.35
CA SER A 20 -5.60 22.48 20.28
C SER A 20 -4.89 22.23 18.94
N ARG A 21 -3.58 22.37 18.92
CA ARG A 21 -2.74 21.88 17.83
C ARG A 21 -2.72 20.36 17.90
N ALA A 22 -3.55 19.70 17.08
CA ALA A 22 -3.36 18.31 16.73
C ALA A 22 -2.03 18.21 15.97
N ALA A 23 -0.96 17.80 16.67
CA ALA A 23 0.30 17.49 16.06
C ALA A 23 0.12 16.17 15.28
N SER A 24 -0.14 16.29 13.98
CA SER A 24 0.03 15.20 13.03
C SER A 24 1.52 14.85 13.04
N SER A 25 1.87 13.72 13.64
CA SER A 25 3.22 13.14 13.57
C SER A 25 3.44 12.57 12.17
N ALA A 26 3.64 13.45 11.19
CA ALA A 26 4.23 13.08 9.92
C ALA A 26 5.68 12.69 10.21
N SER A 27 5.99 11.41 10.08
CA SER A 27 7.36 10.91 10.08
C SER A 27 8.11 11.62 8.96
N SER A 28 8.98 12.54 9.32
CA SER A 28 9.85 13.27 8.39
C SER A 28 10.85 12.28 7.79
N PHE A 29 10.57 11.82 6.57
CA PHE A 29 11.57 11.13 5.76
C PHE A 29 12.68 12.13 5.44
N ASN A 30 13.88 11.90 5.96
CA ASN A 30 15.07 12.68 5.66
C ASN A 30 15.55 12.35 4.23
N GLY A 31 15.02 13.06 3.23
CA GLY A 31 15.34 12.93 1.81
C GLY A 31 14.27 12.18 1.00
N SER A 32 14.07 12.57 -0.27
CA SER A 32 13.23 11.80 -1.19
C SER A 32 13.85 10.43 -1.41
N PRO A 33 13.04 9.34 -1.45
CA PRO A 33 13.57 8.01 -1.71
C PRO A 33 14.24 7.95 -3.09
N SER A 34 15.34 7.21 -3.20
CA SER A 34 16.07 7.02 -4.46
C SER A 34 15.23 6.23 -5.48
N SER A 35 14.40 5.31 -5.00
CA SER A 35 13.44 4.50 -5.76
C SER A 35 12.39 3.90 -4.81
N VAL A 36 11.39 3.26 -5.39
CA VAL A 36 10.36 2.52 -4.63
C VAL A 36 10.45 1.05 -4.98
N ALA A 37 10.49 0.19 -3.97
CA ALA A 37 10.45 -1.26 -4.11
C ALA A 37 9.04 -1.76 -3.74
N ILE A 38 8.33 -2.35 -4.69
CA ILE A 38 7.04 -2.99 -4.46
C ILE A 38 7.26 -4.42 -3.99
N VAL A 39 6.71 -4.74 -2.82
CA VAL A 39 6.72 -6.09 -2.23
C VAL A 39 5.29 -6.60 -2.19
N GLU A 40 4.94 -7.49 -3.11
CA GLU A 40 3.64 -8.15 -3.18
C GLU A 40 3.70 -9.42 -2.33
N LEU A 41 2.78 -9.55 -1.37
CA LEU A 41 2.63 -10.75 -0.52
C LEU A 41 1.32 -11.44 -0.88
N PHE A 42 1.41 -12.61 -1.50
CA PHE A 42 0.27 -13.51 -1.69
C PHE A 42 0.05 -14.34 -0.43
N THR A 43 -1.07 -14.10 0.24
CA THR A 43 -1.41 -14.60 1.57
C THR A 43 -2.86 -15.05 1.65
N SER A 44 -3.26 -15.64 2.77
CA SER A 44 -4.66 -15.93 3.11
C SER A 44 -4.81 -16.13 4.61
N GLU A 45 -5.93 -15.68 5.18
CA GLU A 45 -6.32 -15.99 6.55
C GLU A 45 -6.55 -17.50 6.79
N GLY A 46 -6.84 -18.25 5.71
CA GLY A 46 -6.98 -19.72 5.78
C GLY A 46 -5.66 -20.49 5.90
N CYS A 47 -4.52 -19.83 5.64
CA CYS A 47 -3.20 -20.44 5.57
C CYS A 47 -2.45 -20.29 6.90
N SER A 48 -2.16 -21.39 7.62
CA SER A 48 -1.50 -21.36 8.94
C SER A 48 -0.05 -20.94 8.91
N SER A 49 0.64 -21.04 7.75
CA SER A 49 2.02 -20.59 7.57
C SER A 49 2.13 -19.13 7.13
N CYS A 50 1.02 -18.45 6.86
CA CYS A 50 1.00 -17.07 6.37
C CYS A 50 1.25 -15.99 7.43
N PRO A 51 0.78 -16.08 8.69
CA PRO A 51 0.91 -14.99 9.65
C PRO A 51 2.35 -14.49 9.91
N PRO A 52 3.41 -15.32 9.88
CA PRO A 52 4.77 -14.81 9.96
C PRO A 52 5.17 -13.89 8.78
N ALA A 53 4.65 -14.17 7.57
CA ALA A 53 4.89 -13.34 6.39
C ALA A 53 4.11 -12.02 6.46
N ASP A 54 2.86 -12.05 6.92
CA ASP A 54 2.04 -10.85 7.18
C ASP A 54 2.74 -9.95 8.20
N SER A 55 3.28 -10.54 9.27
CA SER A 55 4.07 -9.81 10.28
C SER A 55 5.34 -9.20 9.68
N LEU A 56 6.07 -9.91 8.82
CA LEU A 56 7.25 -9.38 8.14
C LEU A 56 6.87 -8.22 7.23
N LEU A 57 5.80 -8.33 6.43
CA LEU A 57 5.32 -7.23 5.60
C LEU A 57 4.98 -6.00 6.45
N GLY A 58 4.30 -6.18 7.60
CA GLY A 58 4.01 -5.10 8.54
C GLY A 58 5.25 -4.43 9.12
N GLN A 59 6.35 -5.17 9.28
CA GLN A 59 7.60 -4.63 9.80
C GLN A 59 8.35 -3.78 8.78
N ILE A 60 8.22 -4.08 7.49
CA ILE A 60 9.00 -3.42 6.42
C ILE A 60 8.21 -2.38 5.65
N ASN A 61 6.87 -2.45 5.63
CA ASN A 61 6.03 -1.54 4.85
C ASN A 61 6.30 -0.08 5.22
N LEU A 62 6.44 0.77 4.21
CA LEU A 62 6.75 2.20 4.29
C LEU A 62 8.09 2.52 5.00
N LYS A 63 9.01 1.56 5.11
CA LYS A 63 10.37 1.80 5.58
C LYS A 63 11.34 1.98 4.43
N GLN A 64 12.39 2.75 4.68
CA GLN A 64 13.49 2.89 3.74
C GLN A 64 14.58 1.84 4.01
N THR A 65 15.12 1.29 2.95
CA THR A 65 16.34 0.46 3.00
C THR A 65 17.59 1.34 3.24
N ASN A 66 18.70 0.72 3.60
CA ASN A 66 19.99 1.41 3.70
C ASN A 66 20.46 2.01 2.35
N ALA A 67 19.95 1.50 1.23
CA ALA A 67 20.20 2.03 -0.10
C ALA A 67 19.27 3.19 -0.48
N GLY A 68 18.35 3.60 0.42
CA GLY A 68 17.42 4.71 0.21
C GLY A 68 16.16 4.35 -0.57
N GLN A 69 15.88 3.06 -0.84
CA GLN A 69 14.63 2.64 -1.46
C GLN A 69 13.49 2.69 -0.43
N LEU A 70 12.34 3.24 -0.79
CA LEU A 70 11.12 3.09 -0.02
C LEU A 70 10.48 1.74 -0.33
N ILE A 71 10.23 0.93 0.68
CA ILE A 71 9.48 -0.33 0.53
C ILE A 71 7.99 -0.04 0.61
N VAL A 72 7.23 -0.42 -0.41
CA VAL A 72 5.77 -0.37 -0.41
C VAL A 72 5.24 -1.79 -0.53
N GLY A 73 4.66 -2.28 0.57
CA GLY A 73 4.04 -3.59 0.64
C GLY A 73 2.63 -3.59 0.02
N ILE A 74 2.23 -4.71 -0.53
CA ILE A 74 0.85 -4.98 -0.97
C ILE A 74 0.48 -6.38 -0.47
N SER A 75 -0.53 -6.47 0.41
CA SER A 75 -1.08 -7.74 0.85
C SER A 75 -2.21 -8.18 -0.09
N GLU A 76 -2.00 -9.27 -0.81
CA GLU A 76 -2.89 -9.81 -1.83
C GLU A 76 -3.46 -11.15 -1.37
N HIS A 77 -4.72 -11.13 -0.91
CA HIS A 77 -5.36 -12.32 -0.37
C HIS A 77 -5.94 -13.20 -1.48
N VAL A 78 -5.48 -14.46 -1.55
CA VAL A 78 -5.86 -15.43 -2.57
C VAL A 78 -7.10 -16.25 -2.19
N THR A 79 -7.83 -16.74 -3.18
CA THR A 79 -9.13 -17.38 -2.96
C THR A 79 -9.08 -18.90 -2.75
N TYR A 80 -8.00 -19.58 -3.12
CA TYR A 80 -7.99 -21.04 -3.14
C TYR A 80 -7.97 -21.70 -1.74
N TRP A 81 -7.79 -20.92 -0.68
CA TRP A 81 -7.95 -21.35 0.72
C TRP A 81 -9.40 -21.30 1.22
N ASN A 82 -10.29 -20.57 0.54
CA ASN A 82 -11.65 -20.28 1.03
C ASN A 82 -12.53 -21.49 1.29
N ASN A 83 -12.23 -22.62 0.64
CA ASN A 83 -13.00 -23.87 0.79
C ASN A 83 -12.46 -24.78 1.92
N LEU A 84 -11.45 -24.34 2.66
CA LEU A 84 -10.78 -25.12 3.71
C LEU A 84 -11.22 -24.73 5.14
N GLY A 85 -12.46 -24.27 5.28
CA GLY A 85 -13.10 -23.99 6.57
C GLY A 85 -13.24 -22.52 6.95
N TRP A 86 -12.53 -21.60 6.31
CA TRP A 86 -12.64 -20.16 6.49
C TRP A 86 -12.62 -19.41 5.15
N LYS A 87 -13.61 -18.57 4.94
CA LYS A 87 -13.62 -17.67 3.77
C LYS A 87 -12.95 -16.35 4.17
N ASP A 88 -11.82 -16.08 3.60
CA ASP A 88 -11.05 -14.86 3.82
C ASP A 88 -11.82 -13.64 3.25
N PRO A 89 -12.18 -12.64 4.09
CA PRO A 89 -12.99 -11.50 3.65
C PRO A 89 -12.26 -10.56 2.68
N TYR A 90 -10.93 -10.62 2.61
CA TYR A 90 -10.09 -9.78 1.75
C TYR A 90 -9.72 -10.48 0.44
N SER A 91 -10.03 -11.76 0.31
CA SER A 91 -9.61 -12.55 -0.85
C SER A 91 -10.34 -12.16 -2.14
N SER A 92 -9.58 -12.10 -3.24
CA SER A 92 -10.12 -11.80 -4.56
C SER A 92 -9.55 -12.73 -5.64
N PRO A 93 -10.37 -13.13 -6.63
CA PRO A 93 -9.87 -13.83 -7.81
C PRO A 93 -8.78 -13.05 -8.56
N VAL A 94 -8.86 -11.72 -8.57
CA VAL A 94 -7.85 -10.84 -9.20
C VAL A 94 -6.45 -11.15 -8.67
N PHE A 95 -6.31 -11.34 -7.35
CA PHE A 95 -5.00 -11.63 -6.73
C PHE A 95 -4.57 -13.09 -6.97
N THR A 96 -5.52 -14.02 -7.02
CA THR A 96 -5.23 -15.42 -7.39
C THR A 96 -4.72 -15.50 -8.82
N ASP A 97 -5.36 -14.80 -9.75
CA ASP A 97 -4.96 -14.76 -11.16
C ASP A 97 -3.59 -14.09 -11.33
N ARG A 98 -3.36 -12.96 -10.59
CA ARG A 98 -2.06 -12.29 -10.58
C ARG A 98 -0.95 -13.21 -10.10
N GLN A 99 -1.16 -13.91 -9.00
CA GLN A 99 -0.22 -14.90 -8.50
C GLN A 99 0.07 -16.01 -9.52
N SER A 100 -0.97 -16.50 -10.20
CA SER A 100 -0.82 -17.57 -11.19
C SER A 100 0.08 -17.17 -12.36
N VAL A 101 -0.01 -15.90 -12.81
CA VAL A 101 0.88 -15.37 -13.86
C VAL A 101 2.32 -15.27 -13.33
N TYR A 102 2.53 -14.79 -12.10
CA TYR A 102 3.87 -14.79 -11.50
C TYR A 102 4.42 -16.21 -11.33
N ALA A 103 3.60 -17.15 -10.85
CA ALA A 103 4.01 -18.53 -10.65
C ALA A 103 4.47 -19.18 -11.96
N SER A 104 3.73 -18.98 -13.05
CA SER A 104 4.10 -19.53 -14.37
C SER A 104 5.47 -19.04 -14.87
N ARG A 105 5.94 -17.87 -14.41
CA ARG A 105 7.17 -17.23 -14.86
C ARG A 105 8.33 -17.34 -13.86
N LEU A 106 8.02 -17.33 -12.57
CA LEU A 106 9.03 -17.21 -11.51
C LEU A 106 9.12 -18.46 -10.61
N SER A 107 8.09 -19.31 -10.59
CA SER A 107 8.00 -20.45 -9.67
C SER A 107 7.67 -21.73 -10.43
N PRO A 108 8.65 -22.55 -10.80
CA PRO A 108 8.42 -23.82 -11.50
C PRO A 108 7.49 -24.79 -10.76
N GLU A 109 7.38 -24.64 -9.43
CA GLU A 109 6.57 -25.47 -8.55
C GLU A 109 5.09 -25.03 -8.49
N GLY A 110 4.75 -23.88 -9.14
CA GLY A 110 3.42 -23.31 -9.16
C GLY A 110 3.16 -22.28 -8.05
N SER A 111 1.88 -21.95 -7.85
CA SER A 111 1.44 -21.01 -6.81
C SER A 111 1.49 -21.65 -5.43
N TYR A 112 1.92 -20.89 -4.43
CA TYR A 112 1.93 -21.30 -3.03
C TYR A 112 1.74 -20.07 -2.10
N THR A 113 1.37 -20.30 -0.85
CA THR A 113 1.34 -19.26 0.18
C THR A 113 2.14 -19.67 1.42
N PRO A 114 2.78 -18.71 2.12
CA PRO A 114 2.94 -17.31 1.73
C PRO A 114 4.02 -17.16 0.65
N GLN A 115 3.75 -16.39 -0.42
CA GLN A 115 4.73 -16.07 -1.45
C GLN A 115 4.94 -14.56 -1.49
N MET A 116 6.20 -14.10 -1.45
CA MET A 116 6.57 -12.73 -1.76
C MET A 116 7.11 -12.61 -3.19
N VAL A 117 6.76 -11.49 -3.84
CA VAL A 117 7.32 -11.09 -5.14
C VAL A 117 7.83 -9.66 -5.00
N LEU A 118 9.13 -9.45 -5.27
CA LEU A 118 9.77 -8.14 -5.28
C LEU A 118 9.83 -7.61 -6.71
N ASN A 119 9.24 -6.44 -6.94
CA ASN A 119 9.24 -5.71 -8.22
C ASN A 119 8.94 -6.61 -9.45
N GLY A 120 8.09 -7.64 -9.29
CA GLY A 120 7.74 -8.56 -10.35
C GLY A 120 8.93 -9.38 -10.90
N ARG A 121 10.07 -9.44 -10.22
CA ARG A 121 11.32 -10.07 -10.69
C ARG A 121 11.78 -11.24 -9.84
N ASP A 122 11.80 -11.07 -8.54
CA ASP A 122 12.32 -12.05 -7.60
C ASP A 122 11.18 -12.58 -6.74
N GLN A 123 11.12 -13.90 -6.54
CA GLN A 123 10.11 -14.53 -5.68
C GLN A 123 10.77 -15.43 -4.64
N PHE A 124 10.14 -15.55 -3.49
CA PHE A 124 10.61 -16.37 -2.37
C PHE A 124 9.49 -16.61 -1.36
N VAL A 125 9.71 -17.54 -0.41
CA VAL A 125 8.78 -17.77 0.69
C VAL A 125 8.59 -16.49 1.49
N GLY A 126 7.32 -16.07 1.67
CA GLY A 126 6.97 -14.76 2.23
C GLY A 126 7.52 -14.46 3.62
N SER A 127 7.88 -15.48 4.40
CA SER A 127 8.51 -15.33 5.72
C SER A 127 10.05 -15.38 5.70
N ASP A 128 10.68 -15.53 4.52
CA ASP A 128 12.15 -15.57 4.41
C ASP A 128 12.76 -14.15 4.37
N GLY A 129 12.95 -13.54 5.54
CA GLY A 129 13.57 -12.23 5.68
C GLY A 129 14.95 -12.11 5.02
N PRO A 130 15.88 -13.07 5.20
CA PRO A 130 17.15 -13.08 4.49
C PRO A 130 17.03 -13.09 2.96
N ALA A 131 16.06 -13.79 2.37
CA ALA A 131 15.82 -13.75 0.93
C ALA A 131 15.32 -12.36 0.48
N LEU A 132 14.38 -11.77 1.23
CA LEU A 132 13.91 -10.41 0.99
C LEU A 132 15.07 -9.39 1.03
N GLU A 133 15.93 -9.45 2.04
CA GLU A 133 17.08 -8.54 2.13
C GLU A 133 18.05 -8.68 0.96
N ARG A 134 18.31 -9.91 0.48
CA ARG A 134 19.12 -10.12 -0.72
C ARG A 134 18.47 -9.52 -1.94
N ALA A 135 17.19 -9.80 -2.15
CA ALA A 135 16.44 -9.30 -3.29
C ALA A 135 16.40 -7.75 -3.30
N LEU A 136 16.17 -7.09 -2.17
CA LEU A 136 16.21 -5.63 -2.04
C LEU A 136 17.60 -5.04 -2.37
N ARG A 137 18.69 -5.67 -1.89
CA ARG A 137 20.06 -5.23 -2.23
C ARG A 137 20.35 -5.37 -3.73
N ASP A 138 19.86 -6.42 -4.35
CA ASP A 138 20.07 -6.65 -5.78
C ASP A 138 19.20 -5.71 -6.62
N ASP A 139 17.96 -5.45 -6.20
CA ASP A 139 17.06 -4.52 -6.85
C ASP A 139 17.56 -3.07 -6.81
N ALA A 140 18.20 -2.65 -5.71
CA ALA A 140 18.77 -1.31 -5.58
C ALA A 140 19.86 -0.98 -6.65
N ARG A 141 20.40 -1.98 -7.34
CA ARG A 141 21.40 -1.81 -8.41
C ARG A 141 20.78 -1.86 -9.80
N ARG A 142 19.47 -2.16 -9.90
CA ARG A 142 18.74 -2.25 -11.17
C ARG A 142 18.25 -0.88 -11.61
N GLU A 143 17.84 -0.79 -12.86
CA GLU A 143 17.22 0.41 -13.40
C GLU A 143 15.83 0.62 -12.81
N HIS A 144 15.57 1.86 -12.39
CA HIS A 144 14.27 2.36 -11.96
C HIS A 144 13.94 3.65 -12.68
N PHE A 145 12.68 3.82 -13.04
CA PHE A 145 12.15 5.06 -13.59
C PHE A 145 11.40 5.85 -12.54
N THR A 146 11.28 7.14 -12.76
CA THR A 146 10.52 8.00 -11.84
C THR A 146 9.03 7.94 -12.18
N LEU A 147 8.22 7.52 -11.23
CA LEU A 147 6.78 7.68 -11.25
C LEU A 147 6.39 8.49 -10.01
N ARG A 148 5.65 9.58 -10.21
CA ARG A 148 5.20 10.43 -9.10
C ARG A 148 3.77 10.89 -9.31
N ILE A 149 3.01 11.00 -8.24
CA ILE A 149 1.71 11.65 -8.24
C ILE A 149 1.97 13.17 -8.17
N VAL A 150 1.43 13.91 -9.14
CA VAL A 150 1.54 15.37 -9.24
C VAL A 150 0.44 16.03 -8.41
N SER A 151 -0.78 15.49 -8.54
CA SER A 151 -1.94 15.91 -7.75
C SER A 151 -2.95 14.79 -7.66
N SER A 152 -3.77 14.83 -6.62
CA SER A 152 -4.94 13.96 -6.46
C SER A 152 -6.10 14.78 -5.91
N ALA A 153 -7.32 14.42 -6.28
CA ALA A 153 -8.55 15.01 -5.79
C ALA A 153 -9.61 13.93 -5.58
N PRO A 154 -10.36 13.95 -4.48
CA PRO A 154 -11.50 13.06 -4.29
C PRO A 154 -12.56 13.31 -5.37
N ALA A 155 -13.16 12.23 -5.87
CA ALA A 155 -14.32 12.22 -6.75
C ALA A 155 -15.47 11.42 -6.11
N PRO A 156 -16.73 11.56 -6.55
CA PRO A 156 -17.85 10.87 -5.92
C PRO A 156 -17.74 9.35 -5.89
N ASP A 157 -17.05 8.77 -6.87
CA ASP A 157 -16.91 7.33 -7.09
C ASP A 157 -15.44 6.86 -7.16
N GLY A 158 -14.51 7.73 -6.74
CA GLY A 158 -13.08 7.40 -6.84
C GLY A 158 -12.16 8.56 -6.48
N ILE A 159 -10.98 8.52 -7.09
CA ILE A 159 -9.93 9.55 -6.97
C ILE A 159 -9.47 9.93 -8.37
N ASP A 160 -9.52 11.23 -8.69
CA ASP A 160 -8.85 11.77 -9.87
C ASP A 160 -7.38 12.01 -9.56
N VAL A 161 -6.51 11.43 -10.37
CA VAL A 161 -5.07 11.45 -10.16
C VAL A 161 -4.36 11.97 -11.39
N LYS A 162 -3.50 12.95 -11.19
CA LYS A 162 -2.50 13.36 -12.19
C LYS A 162 -1.16 12.80 -11.77
N PHE A 163 -0.53 12.01 -12.64
CA PHE A 163 0.80 11.47 -12.41
C PHE A 163 1.78 11.92 -13.49
N ALA A 164 3.06 11.93 -13.16
CA ALA A 164 4.16 12.13 -14.08
C ALA A 164 5.04 10.89 -14.10
N PHE A 165 5.42 10.47 -15.30
CA PHE A 165 6.41 9.44 -15.57
C PHE A 165 7.63 10.08 -16.23
N ALA A 166 8.84 9.72 -15.77
CA ALA A 166 10.09 10.11 -16.39
C ALA A 166 10.97 8.89 -16.60
N GLY A 167 11.27 8.62 -17.87
CA GLY A 167 12.06 7.48 -18.31
C GLY A 167 11.83 7.14 -19.77
N ASN A 168 12.73 6.34 -20.32
CA ASN A 168 12.65 5.84 -21.68
C ASN A 168 12.74 4.31 -21.70
N PRO A 169 11.67 3.61 -21.27
CA PRO A 169 11.68 2.16 -21.18
C PRO A 169 11.76 1.53 -22.57
N SER A 170 12.48 0.41 -22.68
CA SER A 170 12.61 -0.36 -23.93
C SER A 170 11.29 -0.94 -24.45
N LYS A 171 10.30 -1.07 -23.57
CA LYS A 171 8.94 -1.52 -23.85
C LYS A 171 7.93 -0.59 -23.19
N PRO A 172 6.70 -0.47 -23.71
CA PRO A 172 5.63 0.23 -23.00
C PRO A 172 5.41 -0.36 -21.63
N LEU A 173 5.18 0.51 -20.63
CA LEU A 173 4.84 0.07 -19.27
C LEU A 173 3.36 0.33 -18.99
N ASP A 174 2.71 -0.64 -18.38
CA ASP A 174 1.36 -0.49 -17.87
C ASP A 174 1.39 0.23 -16.52
N ILE A 175 0.57 1.26 -16.37
CA ILE A 175 0.34 1.92 -15.09
C ILE A 175 -0.77 1.19 -14.37
N ILE A 176 -0.44 0.61 -13.24
CA ILE A 176 -1.36 -0.12 -12.37
C ILE A 176 -1.62 0.71 -11.13
N ALA A 177 -2.89 0.81 -10.75
CA ALA A 177 -3.33 1.39 -9.48
C ALA A 177 -3.79 0.29 -8.53
N VAL A 178 -3.37 0.38 -7.28
CA VAL A 178 -3.89 -0.42 -6.17
C VAL A 178 -4.48 0.53 -5.15
N LEU A 179 -5.73 0.30 -4.77
CA LEU A 179 -6.33 0.90 -3.58
C LEU A 179 -6.19 -0.11 -2.44
N ALA A 180 -5.58 0.31 -1.35
CA ALA A 180 -5.30 -0.56 -0.22
C ALA A 180 -5.74 0.08 1.10
N ASP A 181 -6.23 -0.75 2.01
CA ASP A 181 -6.45 -0.36 3.40
C ASP A 181 -5.11 -0.36 4.13
N ASP A 182 -4.84 0.68 4.93
CA ASP A 182 -3.56 0.79 5.67
C ASP A 182 -3.37 -0.38 6.62
N THR A 183 -4.44 -0.73 7.35
CA THR A 183 -4.44 -1.87 8.30
C THR A 183 -5.82 -2.46 8.41
N ASP A 184 -5.87 -3.79 8.49
CA ASP A 184 -7.07 -4.56 8.76
C ASP A 184 -6.86 -5.57 9.89
N ARG A 185 -7.95 -5.93 10.57
CA ARG A 185 -7.96 -6.95 11.63
C ARG A 185 -9.15 -7.86 11.47
N SER A 186 -8.91 -9.14 11.66
CA SER A 186 -9.92 -10.18 11.58
C SER A 186 -9.86 -11.11 12.78
N ASN A 187 -11.04 -11.55 13.23
CA ASN A 187 -11.14 -12.66 14.17
C ASN A 187 -11.50 -13.91 13.36
N VAL A 188 -10.54 -14.77 13.10
CA VAL A 188 -10.73 -15.99 12.34
C VAL A 188 -11.47 -17.01 13.19
N LEU A 189 -12.67 -17.40 12.77
CA LEU A 189 -13.54 -18.25 13.59
C LEU A 189 -13.32 -19.76 13.35
N ARG A 190 -12.79 -20.14 12.19
CA ARG A 190 -12.63 -21.55 11.75
C ARG A 190 -11.41 -21.70 10.82
N GLY A 191 -11.15 -22.93 10.35
CA GLY A 191 -10.00 -23.24 9.52
C GLY A 191 -8.71 -23.35 10.33
N GLU A 192 -7.56 -23.37 9.67
CA GLU A 192 -6.26 -23.59 10.29
C GLU A 192 -5.86 -22.48 11.29
N ASN A 193 -6.34 -21.25 11.10
CA ASN A 193 -6.10 -20.12 12.00
C ASN A 193 -7.29 -19.85 12.93
N GLY A 194 -8.23 -20.78 13.07
CA GLY A 194 -9.40 -20.64 13.94
C GLY A 194 -9.05 -20.25 15.37
N GLY A 195 -9.76 -19.25 15.93
CA GLY A 195 -9.53 -18.67 17.25
C GLY A 195 -8.44 -17.60 17.31
N ARG A 196 -7.75 -17.30 16.21
CA ARG A 196 -6.72 -16.25 16.17
C ARG A 196 -7.31 -14.90 15.74
N GLN A 197 -6.75 -13.83 16.28
CA GLN A 197 -6.87 -12.49 15.72
C GLN A 197 -5.68 -12.24 14.80
N LEU A 198 -5.95 -11.99 13.53
CA LEU A 198 -4.94 -11.64 12.52
C LEU A 198 -4.96 -10.15 12.26
N GLN A 199 -3.79 -9.60 11.92
CA GLN A 199 -3.62 -8.22 11.52
C GLN A 199 -2.84 -8.20 10.20
N HIS A 200 -3.35 -7.41 9.27
CA HIS A 200 -2.76 -7.21 7.95
C HIS A 200 -2.45 -5.73 7.73
N VAL A 201 -1.53 -5.43 6.84
CA VAL A 201 -1.17 -4.08 6.42
C VAL A 201 -1.25 -3.98 4.90
N SER A 202 -1.56 -2.79 4.39
CA SER A 202 -1.58 -2.52 2.95
C SER A 202 -2.42 -3.55 2.18
N VAL A 203 -3.63 -3.82 2.69
CA VAL A 203 -4.53 -4.85 2.15
C VAL A 203 -5.15 -4.37 0.85
N ALA A 204 -4.79 -4.98 -0.26
CA ALA A 204 -5.30 -4.62 -1.56
C ALA A 204 -6.82 -4.87 -1.64
N ARG A 205 -7.58 -3.81 -2.01
CA ARG A 205 -9.03 -3.86 -2.22
C ARG A 205 -9.38 -3.86 -3.69
N SER A 206 -8.54 -3.22 -4.50
CA SER A 206 -8.63 -3.28 -5.97
C SER A 206 -7.25 -3.16 -6.59
N MET A 207 -7.14 -3.69 -7.80
CA MET A 207 -5.97 -3.54 -8.66
C MET A 207 -6.45 -3.34 -10.09
N THR A 208 -6.11 -2.22 -10.70
CA THR A 208 -6.66 -1.82 -12.00
C THR A 208 -5.56 -1.25 -12.89
N ARG A 209 -5.51 -1.70 -14.14
CA ARG A 209 -4.67 -1.10 -15.17
C ARG A 209 -5.34 0.18 -15.68
N LEU A 210 -4.65 1.32 -15.56
CA LEU A 210 -5.21 2.64 -15.87
C LEU A 210 -4.76 3.17 -17.24
N ALA A 211 -3.48 2.98 -17.56
CA ALA A 211 -2.83 3.64 -18.70
C ALA A 211 -1.64 2.84 -19.19
N THR A 212 -1.03 3.31 -20.27
CA THR A 212 0.28 2.83 -20.74
C THR A 212 1.18 4.05 -20.99
N VAL A 213 2.42 3.97 -20.53
CA VAL A 213 3.46 4.99 -20.77
C VAL A 213 4.59 4.43 -21.65
N ARG A 214 5.18 5.29 -22.47
CA ARG A 214 6.29 4.95 -23.38
C ARG A 214 7.48 5.89 -23.23
N ASN A 215 7.23 7.11 -22.80
CA ASN A 215 8.21 8.19 -22.68
C ASN A 215 7.80 9.10 -21.53
N ASP A 216 8.64 10.08 -21.23
CA ASP A 216 8.35 11.16 -20.29
C ASP A 216 6.99 11.79 -20.59
N GLY A 217 6.25 12.11 -19.55
CA GLY A 217 4.98 12.80 -19.70
C GLY A 217 4.12 12.79 -18.45
N GLU A 218 3.03 13.53 -18.53
CA GLU A 218 1.99 13.58 -17.50
C GLU A 218 0.68 13.05 -18.07
N GLN A 219 -0.06 12.31 -17.25
CA GLN A 219 -1.39 11.83 -17.58
C GLN A 219 -2.34 12.03 -16.40
N SER A 220 -3.61 12.22 -16.72
CA SER A 220 -4.70 12.25 -15.73
C SER A 220 -5.54 11.00 -15.90
N VAL A 221 -5.85 10.35 -14.79
CA VAL A 221 -6.63 9.11 -14.73
C VAL A 221 -7.62 9.17 -13.58
N HIS A 222 -8.70 8.42 -13.71
CA HIS A 222 -9.65 8.19 -12.64
C HIS A 222 -9.44 6.79 -12.06
N VAL A 223 -9.36 6.68 -10.74
CA VAL A 223 -9.25 5.42 -10.00
C VAL A 223 -10.55 5.20 -9.25
N SER A 224 -11.39 4.32 -9.74
CA SER A 224 -12.69 4.04 -9.13
C SER A 224 -12.55 3.28 -7.81
N TYR A 225 -13.39 3.62 -6.83
CA TYR A 225 -13.48 2.85 -5.59
C TYR A 225 -14.10 1.47 -5.86
N PRO A 226 -13.54 0.40 -5.29
CA PRO A 226 -14.19 -0.89 -5.33
C PRO A 226 -15.46 -0.88 -4.47
N GLU A 227 -16.39 -1.75 -4.80
CA GLU A 227 -17.62 -1.92 -3.99
C GLU A 227 -17.26 -2.24 -2.53
N GLY A 228 -17.90 -1.56 -1.59
CA GLY A 228 -17.70 -1.76 -0.16
C GLY A 228 -16.45 -1.10 0.43
N LEU A 229 -15.68 -0.33 -0.33
CA LEU A 229 -14.63 0.52 0.24
C LEU A 229 -15.31 1.65 1.03
N SER A 230 -15.10 1.65 2.35
CA SER A 230 -15.66 2.68 3.23
C SER A 230 -14.59 3.73 3.54
N THR A 231 -14.70 4.89 2.93
CA THR A 231 -13.80 6.03 3.16
C THR A 231 -14.02 6.75 4.50
N GLY A 232 -14.90 6.23 5.37
CA GLY A 232 -15.34 6.93 6.60
C GLY A 232 -15.07 6.19 7.93
N ASN A 233 -14.56 4.97 7.96
CA ASN A 233 -14.55 4.12 9.16
C ASN A 233 -13.19 4.00 9.87
N GLY A 234 -12.30 4.99 9.79
CA GLY A 234 -11.14 5.08 10.68
C GLY A 234 -9.93 4.20 10.36
N SER A 235 -10.00 3.29 9.37
CA SER A 235 -8.81 2.76 8.71
C SER A 235 -8.39 3.75 7.63
N GLY A 236 -7.14 4.20 7.64
CA GLY A 236 -6.60 4.98 6.54
C GLY A 236 -6.55 4.13 5.27
N HIS A 237 -6.53 4.80 4.13
CA HIS A 237 -6.36 4.17 2.83
C HIS A 237 -5.19 4.81 2.10
N HIS A 238 -4.57 4.07 1.21
CA HIS A 238 -3.57 4.63 0.32
C HIS A 238 -3.71 4.11 -1.10
N LEU A 239 -3.33 4.97 -2.02
CA LEU A 239 -3.21 4.67 -3.43
C LEU A 239 -1.75 4.34 -3.72
N ILE A 240 -1.52 3.19 -4.34
CA ILE A 240 -0.23 2.81 -4.89
C ILE A 240 -0.35 2.85 -6.42
N LEU A 241 0.55 3.57 -7.09
CA LEU A 241 0.73 3.49 -8.53
C LEU A 241 2.08 2.84 -8.84
N PHE A 242 2.09 1.91 -9.78
CA PHE A 242 3.36 1.37 -10.28
C PHE A 242 3.35 1.17 -11.80
N ALA A 243 4.53 1.31 -12.39
CA ALA A 243 4.77 1.12 -13.82
C ALA A 243 5.38 -0.27 -14.04
N GLN A 244 4.66 -1.16 -14.69
CA GLN A 244 5.02 -2.56 -14.86
C GLN A 244 5.14 -2.95 -16.33
N GLU A 245 6.14 -3.74 -16.68
CA GLU A 245 6.23 -4.36 -18.01
C GLU A 245 5.01 -5.26 -18.29
N PRO A 246 4.60 -5.40 -19.56
CA PRO A 246 3.48 -6.27 -19.93
C PRO A 246 3.62 -7.69 -19.39
N HIS A 247 2.48 -8.39 -19.24
CA HIS A 247 2.40 -9.75 -18.72
C HIS A 247 2.99 -9.89 -17.32
N GLN A 248 2.76 -8.89 -16.47
CA GLN A 248 3.27 -8.83 -15.11
C GLN A 248 4.80 -9.02 -15.04
N GLY A 249 5.51 -8.38 -15.99
CA GLY A 249 6.96 -8.31 -15.99
C GLY A 249 7.51 -7.48 -14.84
N ALA A 250 8.69 -6.91 -15.03
CA ALA A 250 9.34 -6.09 -14.01
C ALA A 250 8.55 -4.81 -13.68
N ILE A 251 8.46 -4.46 -12.42
CA ILE A 251 8.02 -3.15 -11.96
C ILE A 251 9.25 -2.24 -11.94
N LEU A 252 9.18 -1.12 -12.66
CA LEU A 252 10.32 -0.23 -12.92
C LEU A 252 10.17 1.14 -12.28
N GLY A 253 9.03 1.45 -11.70
CA GLY A 253 8.78 2.70 -10.98
C GLY A 253 7.50 2.61 -10.18
N ALA A 254 7.46 3.25 -9.02
CA ALA A 254 6.27 3.26 -8.18
C ALA A 254 6.19 4.52 -7.32
N THR A 255 4.99 4.79 -6.81
CA THR A 255 4.71 5.87 -5.87
C THR A 255 3.47 5.52 -5.05
N THR A 256 3.33 6.13 -3.87
CA THR A 256 2.15 5.95 -3.01
C THR A 256 1.78 7.25 -2.32
N ILE A 257 0.49 7.45 -2.09
CA ILE A 257 -0.06 8.55 -1.29
C ILE A 257 -1.20 8.02 -0.41
N PRO A 258 -1.39 8.58 0.80
CA PRO A 258 -2.63 8.37 1.57
C PRO A 258 -3.79 9.12 0.93
N PHE A 259 -5.04 8.68 1.19
CA PHE A 259 -6.27 9.38 0.81
C PHE A 259 -7.44 9.13 1.77
#